data_afd34cacb6ba169cffbf02cf6cc26634
#
_entry.id   afd34cacb6ba169cffbf02cf6cc26634
#
_cell.length_a   1.000
_cell.length_b   1.000
_cell.length_c   1.000
_cell.angle_alpha   90.00
_cell.angle_beta   90.00
_cell.angle_gamma   90.00
#
_symmetry.space_group_name_H-M   'P 1'
#
loop_
_entity.id
_entity.type
_entity.pdbx_description
1 polymer ?
#
loop_
_entity_poly.entity_id
_entity_poly.type
_entity_poly.pdbx_seq_one_letter_code
_entity_poly.pdbx_strand_id
1 'polypeptide(L)'
;MNKLKMQTPNLTAQNIDKIAALFPNCITEMLDEEKSTPDHKVYKRGINFELLKQMLSPDVVDGDEAYEFTWVGKKASIVEANKPIHKTLRPCLEESKNWDDTENLYIEGDNLEVLKLLQESYLGKVKMIYIDPPYNTGNDFIYADDFMRSQDEENRQMGMYDEDENRLFKNNDSNGRFHSDWCSMMYSRLMLARNLLTDDGVIFISIDDNEYATLKELCDSIWGESGFLATFVWKRRASSALDQSKCSTDHEYVLAYKMKNFKAFRGIDKDYKGYSNPDNDPRGPWTTGDLTVGMTADMRPNQFYDLVDPKTGIVYKPNYNRVWSYIPESMAELIADNRIVFPNNPTKRPMKKRFASELDSNTNPQSTWMDTIGMNTEATKQMYDLFGKSFFAYTKPESLIKALVLQATEKDSIILDFFSGSATTAHAVMQLNAKDGG
;
A
#
# COMPACT_ATOMS: atom_id res chain seq x y z
N MET A 1 -34.04 23.24 -18.50
CA MET A 1 -32.61 22.92 -18.31
C MET A 1 -32.32 23.02 -16.83
N ASN A 2 -32.05 21.91 -16.18
CA ASN A 2 -31.56 21.94 -14.79
C ASN A 2 -30.17 22.57 -14.81
N LYS A 3 -29.98 23.66 -14.06
CA LYS A 3 -28.65 24.22 -13.86
C LYS A 3 -27.79 23.19 -13.15
N LEU A 4 -26.62 22.87 -13.72
CA LEU A 4 -25.58 22.09 -13.04
C LEU A 4 -25.26 22.75 -11.70
N LYS A 5 -25.42 22.03 -10.62
CA LYS A 5 -25.01 22.49 -9.29
C LYS A 5 -23.49 22.33 -9.22
N MET A 6 -22.78 23.44 -9.09
CA MET A 6 -21.33 23.49 -8.86
C MET A 6 -21.02 23.16 -7.38
N GLN A 7 -21.25 21.90 -7.02
CA GLN A 7 -21.07 21.40 -5.64
C GLN A 7 -20.78 19.91 -5.72
N THR A 8 -19.79 19.45 -4.98
CA THR A 8 -19.52 18.00 -4.82
C THR A 8 -20.72 17.30 -4.19
N PRO A 9 -20.89 15.99 -4.42
CA PRO A 9 -21.94 15.21 -3.81
C PRO A 9 -21.92 15.29 -2.29
N ASN A 10 -23.07 15.46 -1.67
CA ASN A 10 -23.22 15.32 -0.22
C ASN A 10 -23.23 13.82 0.12
N LEU A 11 -22.07 13.29 0.47
CA LEU A 11 -21.91 11.86 0.78
C LEU A 11 -22.75 11.40 1.96
N THR A 12 -22.96 12.25 2.95
CA THR A 12 -23.87 11.95 4.10
C THR A 12 -25.30 11.75 3.61
N ALA A 13 -25.83 12.65 2.78
CA ALA A 13 -27.18 12.52 2.23
C ALA A 13 -27.29 11.27 1.34
N GLN A 14 -26.31 10.99 0.50
CA GLN A 14 -26.30 9.79 -0.35
C GLN A 14 -26.26 8.51 0.50
N ASN A 15 -25.50 8.48 1.58
CA ASN A 15 -25.44 7.32 2.48
C ASN A 15 -26.78 7.10 3.20
N ILE A 16 -27.44 8.17 3.64
CA ILE A 16 -28.79 8.11 4.20
C ILE A 16 -29.79 7.55 3.17
N ASP A 17 -29.72 8.02 1.91
CA ASP A 17 -30.59 7.52 0.84
C ASP A 17 -30.33 6.05 0.50
N LYS A 18 -29.09 5.59 0.52
CA LYS A 18 -28.72 4.17 0.33
C LYS A 18 -29.27 3.29 1.47
N ILE A 19 -29.11 3.74 2.73
CA ILE A 19 -29.66 3.04 3.88
C ILE A 19 -31.20 3.05 3.83
N ALA A 20 -31.81 4.16 3.43
CA ALA A 20 -33.25 4.26 3.25
C ALA A 20 -33.81 3.30 2.20
N ALA A 21 -33.05 3.08 1.12
CA ALA A 21 -33.44 2.14 0.06
C ALA A 21 -33.36 0.68 0.52
N LEU A 22 -32.37 0.33 1.34
CA LEU A 22 -32.17 -1.04 1.85
C LEU A 22 -33.02 -1.33 3.09
N PHE A 23 -33.19 -0.35 3.98
CA PHE A 23 -33.86 -0.47 5.28
C PHE A 23 -34.86 0.69 5.51
N PRO A 24 -35.96 0.77 4.74
CA PRO A 24 -36.88 1.91 4.79
C PRO A 24 -37.50 2.13 6.21
N ASN A 25 -37.66 1.06 6.96
CA ASN A 25 -38.23 1.12 8.32
C ASN A 25 -37.30 1.78 9.35
N CYS A 26 -36.00 1.93 9.05
CA CYS A 26 -35.05 2.60 9.91
C CYS A 26 -35.00 4.11 9.71
N ILE A 27 -35.79 4.65 8.79
CA ILE A 27 -35.84 6.09 8.54
C ILE A 27 -36.76 6.75 9.57
N THR A 28 -36.26 7.79 10.18
CA THR A 28 -37.00 8.63 11.15
C THR A 28 -36.85 10.10 10.79
N GLU A 29 -37.61 10.94 11.43
CA GLU A 29 -37.49 12.39 11.34
C GLU A 29 -36.67 12.91 12.52
N MET A 30 -35.72 13.78 12.26
CA MET A 30 -34.94 14.48 13.26
C MET A 30 -35.03 15.99 13.05
N LEU A 31 -34.97 16.77 14.12
CA LEU A 31 -34.98 18.21 14.04
C LEU A 31 -33.74 18.72 13.29
N ASP A 32 -33.93 19.55 12.30
CA ASP A 32 -32.83 20.28 11.63
C ASP A 32 -32.59 21.58 12.42
N GLU A 33 -31.60 21.53 13.33
CA GLU A 33 -31.28 22.66 14.21
C GLU A 33 -30.81 23.90 13.44
N GLU A 34 -30.15 23.71 12.29
CA GLU A 34 -29.67 24.81 11.47
C GLU A 34 -30.77 25.58 10.76
N LYS A 35 -31.89 24.90 10.44
CA LYS A 35 -33.03 25.50 9.72
C LYS A 35 -34.22 25.78 10.59
N SER A 36 -34.21 25.32 11.84
CA SER A 36 -35.29 25.50 12.77
C SER A 36 -35.17 26.82 13.55
N THR A 37 -36.31 27.47 13.78
CA THR A 37 -36.43 28.62 14.66
C THR A 37 -37.37 28.29 15.83
N PRO A 38 -37.39 29.09 16.89
CA PRO A 38 -38.33 28.84 18.01
C PRO A 38 -39.78 28.71 17.56
N ASP A 39 -40.15 29.44 16.51
CA ASP A 39 -41.54 29.49 16.00
C ASP A 39 -41.77 28.56 14.79
N HIS A 40 -40.71 27.98 14.19
CA HIS A 40 -40.84 27.11 13.04
C HIS A 40 -39.84 25.97 13.09
N LYS A 41 -40.32 24.77 13.31
CA LYS A 41 -39.53 23.54 13.37
C LYS A 41 -39.41 22.91 11.98
N VAL A 42 -38.17 22.72 11.52
CA VAL A 42 -37.87 22.01 10.28
C VAL A 42 -37.29 20.65 10.61
N TYR A 43 -37.78 19.61 9.96
CA TYR A 43 -37.35 18.25 10.17
C TYR A 43 -36.56 17.77 8.93
N LYS A 44 -35.54 16.96 9.19
CA LYS A 44 -34.76 16.26 8.15
C LYS A 44 -34.76 14.76 8.39
N ARG A 45 -34.49 13.99 7.38
CA ARG A 45 -34.34 12.53 7.50
C ARG A 45 -33.19 12.19 8.43
N GLY A 46 -33.44 11.26 9.35
CA GLY A 46 -32.45 10.61 10.20
C GLY A 46 -32.57 9.11 10.10
N ILE A 47 -31.61 8.41 10.68
CA ILE A 47 -31.57 6.96 10.75
C ILE A 47 -31.70 6.56 12.20
N ASN A 48 -32.71 5.69 12.50
CA ASN A 48 -32.82 5.04 13.79
C ASN A 48 -31.84 3.85 13.82
N PHE A 49 -30.69 4.07 14.43
CA PHE A 49 -29.65 3.05 14.52
C PHE A 49 -30.02 1.86 15.39
N GLU A 50 -30.85 2.05 16.45
CA GLU A 50 -31.31 0.95 17.28
C GLU A 50 -32.22 0.00 16.49
N LEU A 51 -33.10 0.56 15.65
CA LEU A 51 -33.95 -0.24 14.79
C LEU A 51 -33.17 -0.93 13.68
N LEU A 52 -32.20 -0.23 13.08
CA LEU A 52 -31.30 -0.81 12.07
C LEU A 52 -30.51 -1.97 12.68
N LYS A 53 -29.97 -1.81 13.88
CA LYS A 53 -29.29 -2.83 14.66
C LYS A 53 -30.16 -4.07 14.89
N GLN A 54 -31.39 -3.87 15.32
CA GLN A 54 -32.35 -4.97 15.53
C GLN A 54 -32.66 -5.73 14.24
N MET A 55 -32.70 -5.04 13.08
CA MET A 55 -32.95 -5.65 11.78
C MET A 55 -31.72 -6.43 11.25
N LEU A 56 -30.52 -6.10 11.69
CA LEU A 56 -29.27 -6.76 11.30
C LEU A 56 -28.83 -7.84 12.30
N SER A 57 -29.47 -7.95 13.48
CA SER A 57 -29.18 -9.01 14.47
C SER A 57 -29.44 -10.40 13.89
N PRO A 58 -28.54 -11.41 14.09
CA PRO A 58 -27.43 -11.46 15.05
C PRO A 58 -26.07 -11.01 14.53
N ASP A 59 -25.98 -10.47 13.33
CA ASP A 59 -24.70 -10.12 12.67
C ASP A 59 -24.16 -8.73 13.08
N VAL A 60 -24.75 -8.13 14.12
CA VAL A 60 -24.29 -6.85 14.67
C VAL A 60 -23.28 -7.10 15.78
N VAL A 61 -22.08 -6.56 15.60
CA VAL A 61 -21.09 -6.49 16.67
C VAL A 61 -21.50 -5.40 17.64
N ASP A 62 -21.96 -5.80 18.81
CA ASP A 62 -22.40 -4.93 19.89
C ASP A 62 -21.69 -5.36 21.17
N GLY A 63 -20.92 -4.49 21.77
CA GLY A 63 -20.25 -4.76 23.02
C GLY A 63 -19.48 -3.55 23.52
N ASP A 64 -19.59 -3.29 24.81
CA ASP A 64 -18.87 -2.22 25.51
C ASP A 64 -17.34 -2.48 25.58
N GLU A 65 -16.86 -3.65 25.16
CA GLU A 65 -15.46 -4.09 25.21
C GLU A 65 -14.86 -4.37 23.81
N ALA A 66 -15.40 -3.77 22.75
CA ALA A 66 -14.80 -3.88 21.41
C ALA A 66 -13.54 -3.00 21.31
N TYR A 67 -12.42 -3.57 20.77
CA TYR A 67 -11.24 -2.78 20.46
C TYR A 67 -11.60 -1.74 19.40
N GLU A 68 -11.43 -0.47 19.73
CA GLU A 68 -11.61 0.64 18.80
C GLU A 68 -10.44 1.61 18.91
N PHE A 69 -9.72 1.81 17.80
CA PHE A 69 -8.73 2.86 17.72
C PHE A 69 -9.41 4.22 17.63
N THR A 70 -9.18 5.08 18.61
CA THR A 70 -9.81 6.40 18.72
C THR A 70 -8.79 7.47 19.15
N TRP A 71 -9.05 8.72 18.74
CA TRP A 71 -8.25 9.90 19.09
C TRP A 71 -9.12 11.16 19.15
N VAL A 72 -8.56 12.22 19.69
CA VAL A 72 -9.25 13.53 19.74
C VAL A 72 -9.34 14.11 18.33
N GLY A 73 -10.55 14.26 17.79
CA GLY A 73 -10.80 14.76 16.44
C GLY A 73 -11.31 13.70 15.44
N LYS A 74 -11.35 12.39 15.78
CA LYS A 74 -11.83 11.34 14.88
C LYS A 74 -13.21 11.64 14.28
N LYS A 75 -14.18 12.02 15.11
CA LYS A 75 -15.54 12.35 14.64
C LYS A 75 -15.54 13.57 13.73
N ALA A 76 -14.76 14.59 14.07
CA ALA A 76 -14.65 15.81 13.26
C ALA A 76 -14.03 15.51 11.89
N SER A 77 -12.99 14.68 11.81
CA SER A 77 -12.36 14.29 10.53
C SER A 77 -13.31 13.50 9.62
N ILE A 78 -14.19 12.64 10.18
CA ILE A 78 -15.24 11.96 9.42
C ILE A 78 -16.25 12.98 8.84
N VAL A 79 -16.69 13.93 9.66
CA VAL A 79 -17.64 14.98 9.21
C VAL A 79 -17.00 15.81 8.11
N GLU A 80 -15.75 16.23 8.29
CA GLU A 80 -15.02 17.04 7.29
C GLU A 80 -14.83 16.29 5.96
N ALA A 81 -14.46 15.02 5.98
CA ALA A 81 -14.36 14.20 4.78
C ALA A 81 -15.69 14.17 3.98
N ASN A 82 -16.82 14.16 4.66
CA ASN A 82 -18.15 14.08 4.03
C ASN A 82 -18.80 15.44 3.70
N LYS A 83 -18.20 16.53 4.17
CA LYS A 83 -18.72 17.90 3.94
C LYS A 83 -18.57 18.28 2.47
N PRO A 84 -19.66 18.67 1.78
CA PRO A 84 -19.60 19.10 0.40
C PRO A 84 -18.87 20.44 0.26
N ILE A 85 -18.19 20.62 -0.88
CA ILE A 85 -17.53 21.88 -1.24
C ILE A 85 -18.14 22.47 -2.50
N HIS A 86 -17.97 23.80 -2.68
CA HIS A 86 -18.47 24.59 -3.82
C HIS A 86 -17.34 25.02 -4.76
N LYS A 87 -16.35 24.14 -4.96
CA LYS A 87 -15.19 24.38 -5.82
C LYS A 87 -15.26 23.49 -7.07
N THR A 88 -14.49 23.82 -8.08
CA THR A 88 -14.35 23.03 -9.30
C THR A 88 -12.93 23.09 -9.81
N LEU A 89 -12.52 22.07 -10.56
CA LEU A 89 -11.25 22.07 -11.27
C LEU A 89 -11.30 23.05 -12.43
N ARG A 90 -10.22 23.79 -12.66
CA ARG A 90 -10.06 24.72 -13.79
C ARG A 90 -8.88 24.28 -14.65
N PRO A 91 -9.06 24.14 -15.97
CA PRO A 91 -7.94 23.89 -16.88
C PRO A 91 -6.92 25.03 -16.81
N CYS A 92 -5.62 24.67 -16.72
CA CYS A 92 -4.50 25.58 -16.82
C CYS A 92 -3.71 25.27 -18.10
N LEU A 93 -4.21 25.72 -19.24
CA LEU A 93 -3.65 25.39 -20.56
C LEU A 93 -2.24 25.94 -20.74
N GLU A 94 -1.96 27.12 -20.18
CA GLU A 94 -0.67 27.81 -20.33
C GLU A 94 0.49 27.03 -19.68
N GLU A 95 0.23 26.27 -18.61
CA GLU A 95 1.21 25.48 -17.88
C GLU A 95 1.18 23.98 -18.24
N SER A 96 0.18 23.57 -19.02
CA SER A 96 0.01 22.18 -19.43
C SER A 96 0.93 21.82 -20.60
N LYS A 97 1.37 20.56 -20.65
CA LYS A 97 2.12 19.96 -21.75
C LYS A 97 1.24 18.95 -22.47
N ASN A 98 1.26 18.99 -23.80
CA ASN A 98 0.50 18.04 -24.65
C ASN A 98 -0.96 17.89 -24.21
N TRP A 99 -1.64 19.02 -23.93
CA TRP A 99 -3.00 19.05 -23.37
C TRP A 99 -4.00 18.21 -24.16
N ASP A 100 -3.91 18.21 -25.48
CA ASP A 100 -4.86 17.50 -26.35
C ASP A 100 -4.58 15.99 -26.44
N ASP A 101 -3.37 15.54 -26.10
CA ASP A 101 -2.91 14.17 -26.31
C ASP A 101 -2.62 13.41 -25.01
N THR A 102 -2.46 14.12 -23.87
CA THR A 102 -2.14 13.47 -22.59
C THR A 102 -3.37 13.05 -21.83
N GLU A 103 -3.36 11.87 -21.25
CA GLU A 103 -4.37 11.41 -20.29
C GLU A 103 -3.90 11.58 -18.83
N ASN A 104 -2.65 12.04 -18.62
CA ASN A 104 -2.12 12.30 -17.29
C ASN A 104 -2.57 13.67 -16.78
N LEU A 105 -2.97 13.72 -15.50
CA LEU A 105 -3.45 14.94 -14.86
C LEU A 105 -2.55 15.29 -13.67
N TYR A 106 -2.17 16.57 -13.59
CA TYR A 106 -1.62 17.18 -12.39
C TYR A 106 -2.64 18.20 -11.87
N ILE A 107 -3.06 18.05 -10.63
CA ILE A 107 -4.09 18.90 -10.01
C ILE A 107 -3.45 19.63 -8.85
N GLU A 108 -3.41 20.95 -8.92
CA GLU A 108 -2.89 21.84 -7.88
C GLU A 108 -4.02 22.30 -6.96
N GLY A 109 -3.78 22.24 -5.64
CA GLY A 109 -4.73 22.63 -4.61
C GLY A 109 -4.66 21.76 -3.37
N ASP A 110 -5.49 22.07 -2.37
CA ASP A 110 -5.64 21.26 -1.17
C ASP A 110 -6.09 19.83 -1.52
N ASN A 111 -5.32 18.83 -1.08
CA ASN A 111 -5.56 17.45 -1.47
C ASN A 111 -6.85 16.86 -0.89
N LEU A 112 -7.35 17.32 0.28
CA LEU A 112 -8.65 16.90 0.81
C LEU A 112 -9.79 17.39 -0.09
N GLU A 113 -9.74 18.65 -0.55
CA GLU A 113 -10.72 19.21 -1.47
C GLU A 113 -10.65 18.55 -2.85
N VAL A 114 -9.44 18.31 -3.38
CA VAL A 114 -9.24 17.57 -4.63
C VAL A 114 -9.82 16.17 -4.54
N LEU A 115 -9.57 15.43 -3.45
CA LEU A 115 -10.15 14.09 -3.25
C LEU A 115 -11.69 14.13 -3.23
N LYS A 116 -12.31 15.18 -2.68
CA LYS A 116 -13.77 15.38 -2.74
C LYS A 116 -14.26 15.60 -4.17
N LEU A 117 -13.54 16.40 -4.98
CA LEU A 117 -13.87 16.65 -6.40
C LEU A 117 -13.74 15.37 -7.23
N LEU A 118 -12.72 14.56 -6.98
CA LEU A 118 -12.49 13.32 -7.72
C LEU A 118 -13.57 12.26 -7.48
N GLN A 119 -14.35 12.35 -6.38
CA GLN A 119 -15.45 11.42 -6.11
C GLN A 119 -16.49 11.38 -7.24
N GLU A 120 -16.70 12.47 -7.99
CA GLU A 120 -17.68 12.49 -9.08
C GLU A 120 -17.25 11.68 -10.30
N SER A 121 -15.95 11.75 -10.66
CA SER A 121 -15.47 11.22 -11.94
C SER A 121 -14.65 9.95 -11.79
N TYR A 122 -14.02 9.73 -10.64
CA TYR A 122 -13.05 8.65 -10.41
C TYR A 122 -13.48 7.65 -9.33
N LEU A 123 -14.71 7.70 -8.84
CA LEU A 123 -15.22 6.73 -7.87
C LEU A 123 -15.06 5.30 -8.40
N GLY A 124 -14.33 4.45 -7.68
CA GLY A 124 -14.09 3.06 -8.05
C GLY A 124 -13.28 2.85 -9.33
N LYS A 125 -12.45 3.82 -9.77
CA LYS A 125 -11.67 3.73 -11.02
C LYS A 125 -10.16 3.67 -10.85
N VAL A 126 -9.65 4.04 -9.69
CA VAL A 126 -8.21 4.06 -9.41
C VAL A 126 -7.73 2.66 -9.06
N LYS A 127 -6.78 2.12 -9.81
CA LYS A 127 -6.21 0.79 -9.56
C LYS A 127 -5.18 0.80 -8.45
N MET A 128 -4.35 1.82 -8.41
CA MET A 128 -3.28 1.95 -7.43
C MET A 128 -3.21 3.36 -6.87
N ILE A 129 -3.07 3.47 -5.56
CA ILE A 129 -2.70 4.70 -4.89
C ILE A 129 -1.30 4.51 -4.29
N TYR A 130 -0.42 5.47 -4.50
CA TYR A 130 0.82 5.61 -3.76
C TYR A 130 0.85 6.98 -3.10
N ILE A 131 1.24 7.05 -1.84
CA ILE A 131 1.44 8.31 -1.13
C ILE A 131 2.68 8.27 -0.23
N ASP A 132 3.30 9.44 -0.10
CA ASP A 132 4.40 9.74 0.79
C ASP A 132 4.02 10.93 1.70
N PRO A 133 3.17 10.69 2.74
CA PRO A 133 2.66 11.74 3.59
C PRO A 133 3.74 12.27 4.54
N PRO A 134 3.51 13.40 5.26
CA PRO A 134 4.38 13.83 6.35
C PRO A 134 4.52 12.74 7.41
N TYR A 135 5.76 12.49 7.87
CA TYR A 135 6.06 11.40 8.82
C TYR A 135 5.89 11.81 10.29
N ASN A 136 5.48 13.03 10.54
CA ASN A 136 5.25 13.58 11.87
C ASN A 136 6.51 13.57 12.77
N THR A 137 7.64 13.96 12.21
CA THR A 137 8.95 13.96 12.89
C THR A 137 9.15 15.13 13.87
N GLY A 138 8.11 15.93 14.15
CA GLY A 138 8.16 17.13 14.97
C GLY A 138 8.65 18.39 14.22
N ASN A 139 9.12 18.22 12.99
CA ASN A 139 9.51 19.31 12.10
C ASN A 139 8.67 19.40 10.83
N ASP A 140 7.77 18.44 10.65
CA ASP A 140 6.92 18.36 9.50
C ASP A 140 5.74 19.33 9.59
N PHE A 141 5.31 19.83 8.44
CA PHE A 141 4.09 20.59 8.32
C PHE A 141 2.93 19.63 8.05
N ILE A 142 1.85 19.77 8.80
CA ILE A 142 0.58 19.08 8.53
C ILE A 142 -0.45 20.10 8.07
N TYR A 143 -1.42 19.64 7.26
CA TYR A 143 -2.50 20.50 6.77
C TYR A 143 -3.48 20.85 7.89
N ALA A 144 -3.86 22.11 7.98
CA ALA A 144 -4.83 22.60 8.95
C ALA A 144 -6.25 22.47 8.38
N ASP A 145 -6.86 21.34 8.61
CA ASP A 145 -8.27 21.13 8.23
C ASP A 145 -9.22 21.88 9.21
N ASP A 146 -10.46 22.16 8.80
CA ASP A 146 -11.47 22.97 9.52
C ASP A 146 -11.81 22.50 10.96
N PHE A 147 -11.41 21.29 11.36
CA PHE A 147 -11.64 20.80 12.73
C PHE A 147 -10.73 21.43 13.80
N MET A 148 -9.80 22.33 13.40
CA MET A 148 -8.83 23.00 14.28
C MET A 148 -9.16 24.46 14.60
N ARG A 149 -10.38 24.92 14.29
CA ARG A 149 -10.78 26.35 14.35
C ARG A 149 -10.62 27.08 15.69
N SER A 150 -10.37 26.41 16.80
CA SER A 150 -10.23 27.07 18.12
C SER A 150 -8.87 27.73 18.37
N GLN A 151 -7.93 27.61 17.45
CA GLN A 151 -6.56 28.16 17.59
C GLN A 151 -6.25 29.25 16.56
N ASP A 152 -7.23 29.68 15.77
CA ASP A 152 -7.01 30.53 14.59
C ASP A 152 -6.65 31.97 14.86
N GLU A 153 -7.00 32.53 16.02
CA GLU A 153 -6.69 33.94 16.32
C GLU A 153 -5.23 34.13 16.74
N GLU A 154 -4.61 33.15 17.41
CA GLU A 154 -3.21 33.25 17.82
C GLU A 154 -2.22 33.05 16.64
N ASN A 155 -2.58 32.27 15.66
CA ASN A 155 -1.70 31.86 14.58
C ASN A 155 -1.64 32.83 13.38
N ARG A 156 -2.64 33.72 13.22
CA ARG A 156 -2.56 34.84 12.26
C ARG A 156 -1.42 35.80 12.55
N GLN A 157 -0.98 35.88 13.80
CA GLN A 157 0.13 36.72 14.20
C GLN A 157 1.52 36.11 13.91
N MET A 158 1.64 34.84 13.61
CA MET A 158 2.93 34.15 13.43
C MET A 158 3.35 33.89 11.98
N GLY A 159 2.58 34.32 10.97
CA GLY A 159 3.02 34.29 9.55
C GLY A 159 3.14 32.89 8.95
N MET A 160 2.27 31.98 9.30
CA MET A 160 2.30 30.58 8.85
C MET A 160 1.31 30.30 7.72
N TYR A 161 1.41 31.01 6.63
CA TYR A 161 0.66 30.74 5.39
C TYR A 161 1.66 30.44 4.28
N ASP A 162 1.30 29.54 3.35
CA ASP A 162 1.99 29.41 2.07
C ASP A 162 1.62 30.58 1.14
N GLU A 163 2.22 30.60 -0.04
CA GLU A 163 1.98 31.67 -1.05
C GLU A 163 0.51 31.67 -1.56
N ASP A 164 -0.24 30.59 -1.31
CA ASP A 164 -1.63 30.40 -1.74
C ASP A 164 -2.67 30.58 -0.60
N GLU A 165 -2.27 31.18 0.53
CA GLU A 165 -3.11 31.38 1.73
C GLU A 165 -3.57 30.06 2.42
N ASN A 166 -3.00 28.90 2.08
CA ASN A 166 -3.25 27.66 2.82
C ASN A 166 -2.44 27.63 4.09
N ARG A 167 -3.10 27.31 5.19
CA ARG A 167 -2.44 27.28 6.50
C ARG A 167 -1.69 25.99 6.70
N LEU A 168 -0.35 26.10 6.74
CA LEU A 168 0.54 25.07 7.22
C LEU A 168 0.90 25.36 8.67
N PHE A 169 0.82 24.40 9.56
CA PHE A 169 1.37 24.57 10.90
C PHE A 169 2.34 23.42 11.22
N LYS A 170 3.37 23.80 11.96
CA LYS A 170 4.36 22.85 12.41
C LYS A 170 3.81 22.05 13.58
N ASN A 171 3.68 20.73 13.42
CA ASN A 171 3.27 19.85 14.49
C ASN A 171 4.50 19.53 15.37
N ASN A 172 4.59 20.15 16.53
CA ASN A 172 5.71 19.98 17.44
C ASN A 172 5.36 18.96 18.52
N ASP A 173 6.36 18.24 19.04
CA ASP A 173 6.23 17.26 20.14
C ASP A 173 5.64 17.88 21.42
N SER A 174 5.74 19.21 21.59
CA SER A 174 5.10 19.93 22.69
C SER A 174 3.58 20.09 22.54
N ASN A 175 3.03 19.78 21.35
CA ASN A 175 1.59 19.75 21.14
C ASN A 175 0.99 18.51 21.81
N GLY A 176 0.13 18.71 22.82
CA GLY A 176 -0.58 17.59 23.47
C GLY A 176 -1.51 16.78 22.54
N ARG A 177 -1.70 17.22 21.28
CA ARG A 177 -2.48 16.59 20.24
C ARG A 177 -1.64 16.10 19.06
N PHE A 178 -0.33 16.01 19.22
CA PHE A 178 0.67 15.73 18.18
C PHE A 178 0.24 14.59 17.23
N HIS A 179 0.01 13.41 17.76
CA HIS A 179 -0.48 12.26 16.98
C HIS A 179 -1.93 12.41 16.53
N SER A 180 -2.78 13.03 17.36
CA SER A 180 -4.22 13.19 17.07
C SER A 180 -4.48 14.09 15.86
N ASP A 181 -3.73 15.17 15.72
CA ASP A 181 -3.86 16.10 14.61
C ASP A 181 -3.38 15.45 13.30
N TRP A 182 -2.28 14.71 13.35
CA TRP A 182 -1.81 13.91 12.22
C TRP A 182 -2.82 12.82 11.83
N CYS A 183 -3.38 12.09 12.80
CA CYS A 183 -4.44 11.09 12.56
C CYS A 183 -5.65 11.71 11.86
N SER A 184 -6.10 12.87 12.31
CA SER A 184 -7.27 13.54 11.74
C SER A 184 -7.04 13.97 10.30
N MET A 185 -5.86 14.53 9.99
CA MET A 185 -5.43 14.89 8.65
C MET A 185 -5.38 13.65 7.72
N MET A 186 -4.77 12.57 8.18
CA MET A 186 -4.64 11.36 7.37
C MET A 186 -5.97 10.63 7.19
N TYR A 187 -6.77 10.50 8.25
CA TYR A 187 -8.00 9.72 8.24
C TYR A 187 -9.04 10.25 7.25
N SER A 188 -9.26 11.57 7.22
CA SER A 188 -10.18 12.22 6.29
C SER A 188 -9.79 11.94 4.81
N ARG A 189 -8.51 11.99 4.50
CA ARG A 189 -7.96 11.73 3.16
C ARG A 189 -8.02 10.26 2.77
N LEU A 190 -7.62 9.37 3.67
CA LEU A 190 -7.63 7.93 3.43
C LEU A 190 -9.05 7.38 3.24
N MET A 191 -10.05 7.90 3.96
CA MET A 191 -11.46 7.53 3.75
C MET A 191 -11.93 7.86 2.33
N LEU A 192 -11.63 9.06 1.82
CA LEU A 192 -11.98 9.46 0.46
C LEU A 192 -11.19 8.67 -0.58
N ALA A 193 -9.90 8.47 -0.35
CA ALA A 193 -9.01 7.72 -1.23
C ALA A 193 -9.49 6.27 -1.41
N ARG A 194 -9.95 5.61 -0.33
CA ARG A 194 -10.53 4.26 -0.41
C ARG A 194 -11.68 4.16 -1.39
N ASN A 195 -12.55 5.17 -1.44
CA ASN A 195 -13.70 5.19 -2.35
C ASN A 195 -13.31 5.31 -3.83
N LEU A 196 -12.14 5.87 -4.11
CA LEU A 196 -11.63 5.98 -5.49
C LEU A 196 -11.06 4.67 -6.01
N LEU A 197 -10.63 3.74 -5.12
CA LEU A 197 -10.05 2.46 -5.51
C LEU A 197 -11.07 1.56 -6.20
N THR A 198 -10.62 0.85 -7.24
CA THR A 198 -11.37 -0.29 -7.82
C THR A 198 -11.52 -1.42 -6.80
N ASP A 199 -12.47 -2.33 -7.02
CA ASP A 199 -12.71 -3.47 -6.12
C ASP A 199 -11.48 -4.40 -5.97
N ASP A 200 -10.54 -4.33 -6.90
CA ASP A 200 -9.26 -5.03 -6.90
C ASP A 200 -8.07 -4.08 -6.78
N GLY A 201 -8.32 -2.87 -6.28
CA GLY A 201 -7.32 -1.84 -6.09
C GLY A 201 -6.42 -2.06 -4.86
N VAL A 202 -5.32 -1.32 -4.81
CA VAL A 202 -4.32 -1.36 -3.73
C VAL A 202 -3.81 0.04 -3.42
N ILE A 203 -3.50 0.28 -2.15
CA ILE A 203 -2.80 1.49 -1.71
C ILE A 203 -1.47 1.12 -1.09
N PHE A 204 -0.43 1.89 -1.40
CA PHE A 204 0.89 1.86 -0.79
C PHE A 204 1.15 3.20 -0.10
N ILE A 205 1.61 3.14 1.15
CA ILE A 205 1.84 4.32 1.97
C ILE A 205 3.24 4.24 2.57
N SER A 206 4.10 5.18 2.19
CA SER A 206 5.43 5.32 2.80
C SER A 206 5.33 5.93 4.18
N ILE A 207 6.10 5.44 5.13
CA ILE A 207 6.16 5.93 6.52
C ILE A 207 7.46 5.48 7.19
N ASP A 208 7.87 6.16 8.26
CA ASP A 208 8.95 5.71 9.14
C ASP A 208 8.43 5.26 10.52
N ASP A 209 9.35 5.02 11.46
CA ASP A 209 9.02 4.53 12.81
C ASP A 209 8.14 5.48 13.63
N ASN A 210 8.07 6.79 13.29
CA ASN A 210 7.34 7.78 14.10
C ASN A 210 5.83 7.51 14.11
N GLU A 211 5.24 7.20 12.95
CA GLU A 211 3.79 6.99 12.83
C GLU A 211 3.41 5.63 12.19
N TYR A 212 4.36 4.69 12.07
CA TYR A 212 4.07 3.37 11.50
C TYR A 212 2.91 2.66 12.22
N ALA A 213 2.96 2.57 13.56
CA ALA A 213 1.94 1.90 14.34
C ALA A 213 0.59 2.59 14.22
N THR A 214 0.57 3.92 14.34
CA THR A 214 -0.62 4.76 14.22
C THR A 214 -1.25 4.64 12.83
N LEU A 215 -0.43 4.68 11.77
CA LEU A 215 -0.91 4.51 10.39
C LEU A 215 -1.52 3.13 10.17
N LYS A 216 -0.91 2.09 10.73
CA LYS A 216 -1.43 0.73 10.66
C LYS A 216 -2.85 0.65 11.25
N GLU A 217 -3.06 1.21 12.45
CA GLU A 217 -4.37 1.26 13.12
C GLU A 217 -5.40 2.08 12.30
N LEU A 218 -5.00 3.23 11.73
CA LEU A 218 -5.85 4.02 10.84
C LEU A 218 -6.30 3.20 9.63
N CYS A 219 -5.36 2.51 8.97
CA CYS A 219 -5.65 1.71 7.80
C CYS A 219 -6.51 0.49 8.15
N ASP A 220 -6.26 -0.18 9.27
CA ASP A 220 -7.09 -1.30 9.74
C ASP A 220 -8.54 -0.84 10.01
N SER A 221 -8.73 0.37 10.54
CA SER A 221 -10.08 0.92 10.75
C SER A 221 -10.81 1.27 9.43
N ILE A 222 -10.08 1.53 8.34
CA ILE A 222 -10.63 1.92 7.03
C ILE A 222 -10.84 0.70 6.11
N TRP A 223 -9.84 -0.17 5.96
CA TRP A 223 -9.86 -1.33 5.06
C TRP A 223 -10.21 -2.65 5.75
N GLY A 224 -10.18 -2.67 7.09
CA GLY A 224 -10.24 -3.88 7.92
C GLY A 224 -8.87 -4.57 7.98
N GLU A 225 -8.63 -5.35 9.03
CA GLU A 225 -7.39 -6.15 9.18
C GLU A 225 -7.15 -7.10 8.00
N SER A 226 -8.22 -7.66 7.43
CA SER A 226 -8.14 -8.51 6.24
C SER A 226 -7.72 -7.77 4.97
N GLY A 227 -7.79 -6.45 4.97
CA GLY A 227 -7.28 -5.59 3.90
C GLY A 227 -5.77 -5.42 3.93
N PHE A 228 -5.10 -5.71 5.04
CA PHE A 228 -3.65 -5.64 5.13
C PHE A 228 -2.98 -6.69 4.23
N LEU A 229 -2.05 -6.24 3.36
CA LEU A 229 -1.29 -7.12 2.47
C LEU A 229 0.10 -7.41 3.01
N ALA A 230 0.86 -6.35 3.24
CA ALA A 230 2.27 -6.45 3.63
C ALA A 230 2.80 -5.12 4.15
N THR A 231 3.91 -5.19 4.87
CA THR A 231 4.82 -4.08 5.10
C THR A 231 6.11 -4.36 4.36
N PHE A 232 6.42 -3.52 3.39
CA PHE A 232 7.73 -3.55 2.74
C PHE A 232 8.71 -2.73 3.56
N VAL A 233 9.92 -3.29 3.74
CA VAL A 233 11.03 -2.62 4.43
C VAL A 233 12.02 -2.19 3.35
N TRP A 234 12.06 -0.88 3.08
CA TRP A 234 12.92 -0.30 2.07
C TRP A 234 14.21 0.24 2.69
N LYS A 235 15.34 -0.24 2.19
CA LYS A 235 16.67 0.24 2.60
C LYS A 235 16.94 1.59 1.95
N ARG A 236 16.83 2.68 2.72
CA ARG A 236 16.95 4.06 2.20
C ARG A 236 18.37 4.61 2.13
N ARG A 237 19.32 4.00 2.84
CA ARG A 237 20.73 4.44 2.85
C ARG A 237 21.71 3.29 3.03
N ALA A 238 22.95 3.47 2.55
CA ALA A 238 23.99 2.44 2.56
C ALA A 238 24.80 2.42 3.86
N SER A 239 25.01 3.59 4.48
CA SER A 239 25.85 3.74 5.67
C SER A 239 25.02 4.10 6.88
N SER A 240 25.35 3.49 8.02
CA SER A 240 24.73 3.82 9.31
C SER A 240 25.03 5.25 9.70
N ALA A 241 24.05 5.94 10.30
CA ALA A 241 24.26 7.25 10.89
C ALA A 241 24.96 7.11 12.24
N LEU A 242 25.76 8.11 12.57
CA LEU A 242 26.26 8.30 13.94
C LEU A 242 25.09 8.80 14.78
N ASP A 243 24.55 7.95 15.62
CA ASP A 243 23.51 8.27 16.57
C ASP A 243 24.00 8.00 17.99
N GLN A 244 23.52 8.81 18.96
CA GLN A 244 23.82 8.66 20.37
C GLN A 244 23.29 7.35 20.95
N SER A 245 22.18 6.84 20.40
CA SER A 245 21.59 5.53 20.75
C SER A 245 22.43 4.34 20.31
N LYS A 246 23.45 4.54 19.46
CA LYS A 246 24.25 3.50 18.79
C LYS A 246 23.42 2.51 17.96
N CYS A 247 22.20 2.91 17.61
CA CYS A 247 21.33 2.20 16.70
C CYS A 247 21.07 3.10 15.49
N SER A 248 21.24 2.58 14.27
CA SER A 248 21.00 3.32 13.05
C SER A 248 19.76 2.80 12.35
N THR A 249 18.78 3.65 12.13
CA THR A 249 17.60 3.33 11.31
C THR A 249 17.92 3.62 9.85
N ASP A 250 18.26 2.56 9.09
CA ASP A 250 18.71 2.65 7.70
C ASP A 250 17.59 2.31 6.69
N HIS A 251 16.36 2.18 7.18
CA HIS A 251 15.18 1.81 6.41
C HIS A 251 14.00 2.73 6.67
N GLU A 252 13.01 2.60 5.82
CA GLU A 252 11.66 3.11 5.96
C GLU A 252 10.68 2.00 5.57
N TYR A 253 9.40 2.21 5.81
CA TYR A 253 8.35 1.25 5.51
C TYR A 253 7.48 1.73 4.36
N VAL A 254 6.92 0.76 3.63
CA VAL A 254 5.79 0.99 2.73
C VAL A 254 4.69 0.01 3.14
N LEU A 255 3.61 0.53 3.73
CA LEU A 255 2.43 -0.25 4.07
C LEU A 255 1.60 -0.48 2.81
N ALA A 256 1.10 -1.71 2.64
CA ALA A 256 0.21 -2.07 1.54
C ALA A 256 -1.13 -2.58 2.06
N TYR A 257 -2.22 -1.96 1.59
CA TYR A 257 -3.59 -2.38 1.85
C TYR A 257 -4.35 -2.61 0.54
N LYS A 258 -5.25 -3.59 0.55
CA LYS A 258 -6.01 -3.99 -0.64
C LYS A 258 -7.51 -3.82 -0.49
N MET A 259 -8.16 -3.71 -1.61
CA MET A 259 -9.60 -3.93 -1.74
C MET A 259 -9.92 -5.42 -1.84
N LYS A 260 -11.18 -5.78 -1.62
CA LYS A 260 -11.66 -7.17 -1.43
C LYS A 260 -11.25 -8.13 -2.55
N ASN A 261 -11.24 -7.68 -3.79
CA ASN A 261 -11.03 -8.53 -4.97
C ASN A 261 -9.57 -8.54 -5.47
N PHE A 262 -8.65 -7.83 -4.80
CA PHE A 262 -7.22 -7.92 -5.12
C PHE A 262 -6.70 -9.33 -4.85
N LYS A 263 -6.13 -9.97 -5.87
CA LYS A 263 -5.70 -11.37 -5.79
C LYS A 263 -4.29 -11.54 -5.24
N ALA A 264 -3.32 -10.98 -5.94
CA ALA A 264 -1.90 -11.12 -5.60
C ALA A 264 -1.07 -10.06 -6.32
N PHE A 265 0.14 -9.80 -5.82
CA PHE A 265 1.16 -9.09 -6.56
C PHE A 265 1.63 -9.91 -7.77
N ARG A 266 2.09 -9.23 -8.82
CA ARG A 266 2.62 -9.87 -10.03
C ARG A 266 3.80 -10.79 -9.73
N GLY A 267 4.64 -10.40 -8.79
CA GLY A 267 5.91 -11.05 -8.51
C GLY A 267 7.05 -10.58 -9.43
N ILE A 268 8.22 -11.19 -9.25
CA ILE A 268 9.45 -10.88 -10.00
C ILE A 268 9.68 -12.02 -11.00
N ASP A 269 9.92 -11.68 -12.26
CA ASP A 269 10.19 -12.66 -13.29
C ASP A 269 11.39 -13.53 -12.88
N LYS A 270 11.26 -14.84 -13.06
CA LYS A 270 12.33 -15.78 -12.74
C LYS A 270 13.52 -15.59 -13.67
N ASP A 271 14.71 -15.53 -13.07
CA ASP A 271 15.96 -15.58 -13.82
C ASP A 271 16.35 -17.05 -14.05
N TYR A 272 16.35 -17.46 -15.31
CA TYR A 272 16.70 -18.82 -15.71
C TYR A 272 18.20 -18.98 -16.03
N LYS A 273 19.05 -17.99 -15.71
CA LYS A 273 20.52 -18.07 -15.98
C LYS A 273 21.20 -19.28 -15.33
N GLY A 274 20.65 -19.78 -14.23
CA GLY A 274 21.15 -21.00 -13.56
C GLY A 274 20.61 -22.32 -14.13
N TYR A 275 19.77 -22.26 -15.17
CA TYR A 275 19.19 -23.44 -15.81
C TYR A 275 20.00 -23.82 -17.05
N SER A 276 20.33 -25.10 -17.18
CA SER A 276 21.01 -25.67 -18.33
C SER A 276 20.52 -27.10 -18.57
N ASN A 277 20.79 -27.65 -19.74
CA ASN A 277 20.44 -29.03 -20.08
C ASN A 277 21.66 -29.81 -20.54
N PRO A 278 22.63 -30.09 -19.65
CA PRO A 278 23.89 -30.72 -19.98
C PRO A 278 23.76 -32.20 -20.39
N ASP A 279 22.68 -32.85 -20.02
CA ASP A 279 22.40 -34.26 -20.26
C ASP A 279 21.30 -34.49 -21.31
N ASN A 280 20.89 -33.44 -22.03
CA ASN A 280 19.85 -33.48 -23.05
C ASN A 280 18.53 -34.12 -22.59
N ASP A 281 18.12 -33.85 -21.33
CA ASP A 281 16.87 -34.35 -20.79
C ASP A 281 15.70 -33.77 -21.61
N PRO A 282 14.72 -34.62 -22.03
CA PRO A 282 13.62 -34.19 -22.90
C PRO A 282 12.69 -33.15 -22.25
N ARG A 283 12.71 -33.00 -20.93
CA ARG A 283 11.94 -31.98 -20.18
C ARG A 283 12.56 -30.57 -20.30
N GLY A 284 13.75 -30.46 -20.86
CA GLY A 284 14.42 -29.19 -21.10
C GLY A 284 15.39 -28.76 -20.00
N PRO A 285 15.71 -27.46 -19.91
CA PRO A 285 16.68 -26.96 -18.95
C PRO A 285 16.26 -27.16 -17.49
N TRP A 286 17.22 -27.48 -16.64
CA TRP A 286 17.02 -27.69 -15.21
C TRP A 286 18.15 -27.06 -14.37
N THR A 287 17.86 -26.86 -13.09
CA THR A 287 18.85 -26.50 -12.06
C THR A 287 18.83 -27.52 -10.92
N THR A 288 19.83 -27.48 -10.06
CA THR A 288 19.91 -28.38 -8.91
C THR A 288 19.10 -27.87 -7.73
N GLY A 289 18.31 -28.74 -7.10
CA GLY A 289 17.62 -28.51 -5.86
C GLY A 289 18.13 -29.42 -4.75
N ASP A 290 17.98 -29.03 -3.49
CA ASP A 290 18.37 -29.82 -2.35
C ASP A 290 17.57 -31.13 -2.28
N LEU A 291 18.25 -32.23 -1.99
CA LEU A 291 17.66 -33.57 -1.85
C LEU A 291 17.52 -33.94 -0.38
N THR A 292 17.85 -33.04 0.52
CA THR A 292 17.88 -33.28 1.99
C THR A 292 16.96 -32.30 2.72
N VAL A 293 16.52 -32.69 3.91
CA VAL A 293 15.72 -31.89 4.83
C VAL A 293 16.42 -31.73 6.16
N GLY A 294 16.33 -30.56 6.79
CA GLY A 294 16.95 -30.24 8.08
C GLY A 294 16.25 -30.92 9.28
N MET A 295 16.13 -32.26 9.24
CA MET A 295 15.57 -33.07 10.30
C MET A 295 16.56 -34.19 10.68
N THR A 296 16.53 -34.60 11.95
CA THR A 296 17.42 -35.68 12.45
C THR A 296 16.93 -37.07 12.04
N ALA A 297 17.83 -38.02 12.05
CA ALA A 297 17.51 -39.45 11.80
C ALA A 297 16.45 -39.97 12.76
N ASP A 298 16.42 -39.53 14.02
CA ASP A 298 15.41 -39.93 14.99
C ASP A 298 14.00 -39.40 14.63
N MET A 299 13.93 -38.20 14.07
CA MET A 299 12.66 -37.62 13.63
C MET A 299 12.14 -38.25 12.32
N ARG A 300 13.05 -38.74 11.50
CA ARG A 300 12.75 -39.30 10.16
C ARG A 300 13.58 -40.55 9.87
N PRO A 301 13.41 -41.64 10.64
CA PRO A 301 14.25 -42.83 10.52
C PRO A 301 14.17 -43.50 9.12
N ASN A 302 13.01 -43.45 8.47
CA ASN A 302 12.83 -44.01 7.11
C ASN A 302 13.53 -43.19 6.02
N GLN A 303 14.07 -42.01 6.32
CA GLN A 303 14.82 -41.16 5.40
C GLN A 303 16.32 -41.17 5.69
N PHE A 304 16.77 -42.02 6.65
CA PHE A 304 18.17 -42.19 7.02
C PHE A 304 18.70 -43.53 6.50
N TYR A 305 19.13 -43.56 5.26
CA TYR A 305 19.61 -44.75 4.57
C TYR A 305 20.75 -44.41 3.61
N ASP A 306 21.56 -45.39 3.23
CA ASP A 306 22.62 -45.26 2.21
C ASP A 306 22.00 -45.14 0.83
N LEU A 307 22.31 -44.04 0.12
CA LEU A 307 21.84 -43.82 -1.23
C LEU A 307 22.93 -44.27 -2.23
N VAL A 308 22.59 -45.16 -3.16
CA VAL A 308 23.50 -45.72 -4.14
C VAL A 308 23.21 -45.18 -5.53
N ASP A 309 24.23 -44.71 -6.23
CA ASP A 309 24.13 -44.41 -7.66
C ASP A 309 24.09 -45.74 -8.47
N PRO A 310 23.01 -46.04 -9.17
CA PRO A 310 22.88 -47.32 -9.90
C PRO A 310 23.86 -47.45 -11.08
N LYS A 311 24.43 -46.35 -11.57
CA LYS A 311 25.36 -46.35 -12.70
C LYS A 311 26.80 -46.60 -12.29
N THR A 312 27.21 -46.07 -11.15
CA THR A 312 28.61 -46.09 -10.70
C THR A 312 28.84 -47.00 -9.48
N GLY A 313 27.77 -47.35 -8.77
CA GLY A 313 27.84 -48.07 -7.48
C GLY A 313 28.35 -47.23 -6.30
N ILE A 314 28.55 -45.93 -6.50
CA ILE A 314 28.99 -45.04 -5.41
C ILE A 314 27.91 -44.89 -4.37
N VAL A 315 28.33 -45.07 -3.07
CA VAL A 315 27.42 -44.97 -1.92
C VAL A 315 27.55 -43.60 -1.29
N TYR A 316 26.45 -42.92 -1.09
CA TYR A 316 26.34 -41.64 -0.41
C TYR A 316 25.68 -41.81 0.94
N LYS A 317 26.42 -41.50 1.99
CA LYS A 317 25.97 -41.66 3.40
C LYS A 317 25.01 -40.50 3.76
N PRO A 318 23.90 -40.79 4.46
CA PRO A 318 23.04 -39.75 4.98
C PRO A 318 23.74 -38.99 6.13
N ASN A 319 23.32 -37.75 6.37
CA ASN A 319 23.76 -37.01 7.55
C ASN A 319 22.72 -37.16 8.67
N TYR A 320 23.17 -37.48 9.89
CA TYR A 320 22.30 -37.70 11.05
C TYR A 320 21.37 -36.50 11.33
N ASN A 321 21.89 -35.26 11.19
CA ASN A 321 21.15 -34.03 11.46
C ASN A 321 20.44 -33.48 10.20
N ARG A 322 20.57 -34.18 9.07
CA ARG A 322 19.99 -33.72 7.79
C ARG A 322 19.78 -34.93 6.86
N VAL A 323 18.62 -35.56 7.00
CA VAL A 323 18.26 -36.77 6.26
C VAL A 323 17.79 -36.47 4.83
N TRP A 324 17.60 -37.53 4.03
CA TRP A 324 17.01 -37.36 2.67
C TRP A 324 15.57 -36.85 2.75
N SER A 325 15.16 -36.11 1.76
CA SER A 325 13.77 -35.57 1.67
C SER A 325 12.73 -36.65 1.31
N TYR A 326 13.19 -37.80 0.82
CA TYR A 326 12.36 -38.87 0.31
C TYR A 326 12.69 -40.20 0.98
N ILE A 327 11.68 -41.07 1.16
CA ILE A 327 11.85 -42.47 1.59
C ILE A 327 12.44 -43.29 0.41
N PRO A 328 13.00 -44.51 0.67
CA PRO A 328 13.67 -45.30 -0.36
C PRO A 328 12.84 -45.54 -1.61
N GLU A 329 11.55 -45.82 -1.46
CA GLU A 329 10.62 -46.10 -2.58
C GLU A 329 10.49 -44.88 -3.49
N SER A 330 10.16 -43.73 -2.93
CA SER A 330 10.04 -42.47 -3.70
C SER A 330 11.38 -42.00 -4.29
N MET A 331 12.50 -42.31 -3.59
CA MET A 331 13.83 -42.01 -4.11
C MET A 331 14.14 -42.87 -5.34
N ALA A 332 13.77 -44.16 -5.30
CA ALA A 332 13.96 -45.06 -6.45
C ALA A 332 13.18 -44.60 -7.69
N GLU A 333 11.97 -44.09 -7.50
CA GLU A 333 11.17 -43.50 -8.59
C GLU A 333 11.88 -42.28 -9.20
N LEU A 334 12.40 -41.37 -8.34
CA LEU A 334 13.15 -40.20 -8.82
C LEU A 334 14.44 -40.57 -9.55
N ILE A 335 15.12 -41.63 -9.13
CA ILE A 335 16.30 -42.15 -9.81
C ILE A 335 15.92 -42.73 -11.17
N ALA A 336 14.89 -43.57 -11.21
CA ALA A 336 14.37 -44.19 -12.45
C ALA A 336 13.93 -43.12 -13.46
N ASP A 337 13.34 -41.99 -12.97
CA ASP A 337 12.92 -40.84 -13.81
C ASP A 337 14.10 -39.88 -14.11
N ASN A 338 15.35 -40.26 -13.90
CA ASN A 338 16.55 -39.45 -14.14
C ASN A 338 16.51 -38.06 -13.46
N ARG A 339 15.90 -37.98 -12.29
CA ARG A 339 15.77 -36.71 -11.53
C ARG A 339 16.88 -36.47 -10.53
N ILE A 340 17.75 -37.40 -10.31
CA ILE A 340 18.87 -37.28 -9.34
C ILE A 340 20.18 -37.09 -10.08
N VAL A 341 20.91 -36.05 -9.67
CA VAL A 341 22.28 -35.78 -10.13
C VAL A 341 23.24 -36.33 -9.09
N PHE A 342 23.93 -37.40 -9.44
CA PHE A 342 24.95 -38.01 -8.61
C PHE A 342 26.31 -37.39 -8.90
N PRO A 343 27.03 -36.82 -7.92
CA PRO A 343 28.41 -36.36 -8.12
C PRO A 343 29.38 -37.55 -8.14
N ASN A 344 30.49 -37.41 -8.86
CA ASN A 344 31.53 -38.45 -8.87
C ASN A 344 32.33 -38.56 -7.56
N ASN A 345 32.01 -37.79 -6.55
CA ASN A 345 32.67 -37.77 -5.26
C ASN A 345 31.64 -38.09 -4.13
N PRO A 346 31.86 -39.20 -3.40
CA PRO A 346 30.92 -39.63 -2.33
C PRO A 346 30.80 -38.66 -1.15
N THR A 347 31.74 -37.71 -0.99
CA THR A 347 31.66 -36.65 0.02
C THR A 347 30.74 -35.50 -0.36
N LYS A 348 30.41 -35.36 -1.64
CA LYS A 348 29.44 -34.37 -2.14
C LYS A 348 28.04 -35.00 -2.12
N ARG A 349 27.04 -34.16 -1.85
CA ARG A 349 25.65 -34.61 -1.80
C ARG A 349 25.04 -34.76 -3.19
N PRO A 350 24.30 -35.83 -3.47
CA PRO A 350 23.39 -35.90 -4.60
C PRO A 350 22.33 -34.76 -4.53
N MET A 351 21.91 -34.28 -5.69
CA MET A 351 20.97 -33.17 -5.85
C MET A 351 19.79 -33.59 -6.72
N LYS A 352 18.63 -32.95 -6.54
CA LYS A 352 17.46 -33.17 -7.38
C LYS A 352 17.44 -32.18 -8.55
N LYS A 353 17.13 -32.62 -9.77
CA LYS A 353 16.84 -31.75 -10.89
C LYS A 353 15.50 -31.03 -10.67
N ARG A 354 15.47 -29.73 -10.90
CA ARG A 354 14.28 -28.88 -10.99
C ARG A 354 14.18 -28.34 -12.39
N PHE A 355 13.21 -28.78 -13.13
CA PHE A 355 13.02 -28.37 -14.53
C PHE A 355 12.32 -27.02 -14.62
N ALA A 356 12.74 -26.19 -15.57
CA ALA A 356 12.07 -24.93 -15.85
C ALA A 356 10.62 -25.14 -16.30
N SER A 357 10.38 -26.20 -17.09
CA SER A 357 9.06 -26.58 -17.59
C SER A 357 8.04 -27.03 -16.52
N GLU A 358 8.51 -27.41 -15.33
CA GLU A 358 7.67 -27.88 -14.22
C GLU A 358 7.39 -26.83 -13.15
N LEU A 359 7.77 -25.57 -13.40
CA LEU A 359 7.50 -24.50 -12.45
C LEU A 359 6.06 -24.05 -12.55
N ASP A 360 5.36 -23.97 -11.42
CA ASP A 360 3.95 -23.56 -11.32
C ASP A 360 3.71 -22.12 -11.77
N SER A 361 4.75 -21.30 -11.80
CA SER A 361 4.68 -19.87 -12.16
C SER A 361 6.00 -19.41 -12.77
N ASN A 362 5.95 -18.46 -13.68
CA ASN A 362 7.11 -17.79 -14.27
C ASN A 362 7.70 -16.70 -13.37
N THR A 363 7.08 -16.42 -12.24
CA THR A 363 7.51 -15.39 -11.29
C THR A 363 7.82 -15.98 -9.92
N ASN A 364 8.70 -15.31 -9.19
CA ASN A 364 8.91 -15.49 -7.77
C ASN A 364 8.08 -14.47 -6.99
N PRO A 365 7.66 -14.75 -5.74
CA PRO A 365 7.05 -13.74 -4.90
C PRO A 365 7.94 -12.51 -4.75
N GLN A 366 7.33 -11.31 -4.71
CA GLN A 366 8.02 -10.09 -4.34
C GLN A 366 8.46 -10.17 -2.88
N SER A 367 9.74 -9.95 -2.62
CA SER A 367 10.24 -9.85 -1.24
C SER A 367 9.72 -8.57 -0.57
N THR A 368 9.36 -8.68 0.70
CA THR A 368 9.08 -7.51 1.54
C THR A 368 10.36 -6.78 1.97
N TRP A 369 11.52 -7.40 1.84
CA TRP A 369 12.81 -6.76 2.03
C TRP A 369 13.31 -6.17 0.72
N MET A 370 13.36 -4.83 0.63
CA MET A 370 13.67 -4.09 -0.60
C MET A 370 15.05 -3.44 -0.49
N ASP A 371 16.10 -4.26 -0.48
CA ASP A 371 17.49 -3.82 -0.39
C ASP A 371 18.19 -3.65 -1.74
N THR A 372 17.56 -4.11 -2.81
CA THR A 372 18.04 -3.98 -4.20
C THR A 372 17.47 -2.77 -4.94
N ILE A 373 16.55 -2.06 -4.31
CA ILE A 373 15.93 -0.84 -4.83
C ILE A 373 16.85 0.36 -4.55
N GLY A 374 16.77 1.38 -5.40
CA GLY A 374 17.55 2.63 -5.24
C GLY A 374 17.34 3.28 -3.87
N MET A 375 18.37 3.98 -3.41
CA MET A 375 18.38 4.67 -2.11
C MET A 375 18.10 6.16 -2.26
N ASN A 376 18.00 6.90 -1.15
CA ASN A 376 17.84 8.36 -1.16
C ASN A 376 18.90 9.11 -2.00
N THR A 377 20.13 8.58 -2.05
CA THR A 377 21.19 9.15 -2.89
C THR A 377 20.89 9.06 -4.38
N GLU A 378 20.18 8.03 -4.83
CA GLU A 378 19.70 7.91 -6.21
C GLU A 378 18.66 8.99 -6.51
N ALA A 379 17.67 9.16 -5.61
CA ALA A 379 16.65 10.19 -5.75
C ALA A 379 17.26 11.61 -5.86
N THR A 380 18.22 11.93 -4.99
CA THR A 380 18.94 13.21 -5.04
C THR A 380 19.67 13.38 -6.38
N LYS A 381 20.33 12.33 -6.88
CA LYS A 381 21.02 12.35 -8.18
C LYS A 381 20.04 12.57 -9.32
N GLN A 382 18.89 11.88 -9.32
CA GLN A 382 17.84 12.05 -10.32
C GLN A 382 17.34 13.50 -10.39
N MET A 383 17.15 14.16 -9.23
CA MET A 383 16.78 15.58 -9.18
C MET A 383 17.85 16.46 -9.82
N TYR A 384 19.13 16.22 -9.53
CA TYR A 384 20.23 16.96 -10.14
C TYR A 384 20.33 16.73 -11.64
N ASP A 385 20.14 15.50 -12.09
CA ASP A 385 20.21 15.13 -13.52
C ASP A 385 19.06 15.79 -14.32
N LEU A 386 17.88 15.94 -13.72
CA LEU A 386 16.70 16.55 -14.37
C LEU A 386 16.71 18.09 -14.32
N PHE A 387 17.09 18.68 -13.20
CA PHE A 387 16.87 20.10 -12.93
C PHE A 387 18.16 20.90 -12.63
N GLY A 388 19.32 20.25 -12.59
CA GLY A 388 20.60 20.90 -12.24
C GLY A 388 20.75 21.26 -10.77
N LYS A 389 19.71 21.07 -9.95
CA LYS A 389 19.73 21.28 -8.49
C LYS A 389 18.63 20.45 -7.81
N SER A 390 18.75 20.25 -6.51
CA SER A 390 17.70 19.64 -5.71
C SER A 390 16.73 20.72 -5.24
N PHE A 391 15.46 20.64 -5.65
CA PHE A 391 14.39 21.52 -5.21
C PHE A 391 13.64 20.97 -4.01
N PHE A 392 13.76 19.67 -3.73
CA PHE A 392 13.03 18.96 -2.68
C PHE A 392 14.00 18.19 -1.78
N ALA A 393 13.82 18.28 -0.46
CA ALA A 393 14.79 17.74 0.50
C ALA A 393 14.72 16.22 0.63
N TYR A 394 13.53 15.62 0.51
CA TYR A 394 13.28 14.22 0.81
C TYR A 394 12.52 13.54 -0.34
N THR A 395 13.19 13.39 -1.49
CA THR A 395 12.62 12.70 -2.65
C THR A 395 12.74 11.18 -2.51
N LYS A 396 11.72 10.44 -2.95
CA LYS A 396 11.81 8.99 -3.13
C LYS A 396 12.48 8.66 -4.48
N PRO A 397 13.26 7.58 -4.58
CA PRO A 397 13.81 7.15 -5.87
C PRO A 397 12.70 6.60 -6.78
N GLU A 398 12.77 6.90 -8.08
CA GLU A 398 11.79 6.39 -9.05
C GLU A 398 11.75 4.86 -9.10
N SER A 399 12.88 4.21 -8.84
CA SER A 399 13.00 2.75 -8.81
C SER A 399 12.08 2.10 -7.75
N LEU A 400 11.87 2.75 -6.60
CA LEU A 400 10.92 2.30 -5.60
C LEU A 400 9.49 2.32 -6.15
N ILE A 401 9.09 3.45 -6.71
CA ILE A 401 7.73 3.61 -7.24
C ILE A 401 7.49 2.67 -8.41
N LYS A 402 8.45 2.54 -9.34
CA LYS A 402 8.35 1.56 -10.44
C LYS A 402 8.19 0.13 -9.95
N ALA A 403 8.95 -0.27 -8.91
CA ALA A 403 8.81 -1.60 -8.35
C ALA A 403 7.39 -1.85 -7.83
N LEU A 404 6.78 -0.87 -7.13
CA LEU A 404 5.42 -0.98 -6.62
C LEU A 404 4.37 -0.99 -7.74
N VAL A 405 4.50 -0.09 -8.72
CA VAL A 405 3.61 0.00 -9.89
C VAL A 405 3.58 -1.35 -10.63
N LEU A 406 4.74 -1.92 -10.95
CA LEU A 406 4.85 -3.19 -11.65
C LEU A 406 4.25 -4.37 -10.89
N GLN A 407 4.09 -4.27 -9.57
CA GLN A 407 3.50 -5.33 -8.76
C GLN A 407 1.96 -5.32 -8.77
N ALA A 408 1.34 -4.17 -9.01
CA ALA A 408 -0.07 -3.96 -8.70
C ALA A 408 -0.92 -3.48 -9.87
N THR A 409 -0.30 -3.06 -10.98
CA THR A 409 -1.02 -2.43 -12.09
C THR A 409 -0.81 -3.15 -13.41
N GLU A 410 -1.76 -2.97 -14.30
CA GLU A 410 -1.70 -3.30 -15.71
C GLU A 410 -1.48 -2.01 -16.52
N LYS A 411 -1.23 -2.14 -17.82
CA LYS A 411 -0.87 -1.06 -18.72
C LYS A 411 -1.81 0.14 -18.70
N ASP A 412 -3.12 -0.10 -18.67
CA ASP A 412 -4.16 0.94 -18.73
C ASP A 412 -4.69 1.34 -17.33
N SER A 413 -3.97 1.01 -16.27
CA SER A 413 -4.39 1.27 -14.90
C SER A 413 -4.25 2.74 -14.52
N ILE A 414 -5.25 3.29 -13.83
CA ILE A 414 -5.16 4.63 -13.25
C ILE A 414 -4.42 4.57 -11.92
N ILE A 415 -3.39 5.40 -11.79
CA ILE A 415 -2.58 5.55 -10.58
C ILE A 415 -2.80 6.95 -10.01
N LEU A 416 -3.01 7.05 -8.71
CA LEU A 416 -3.22 8.32 -8.00
C LEU A 416 -2.13 8.51 -6.94
N ASP A 417 -1.57 9.72 -6.89
CA ASP A 417 -0.74 10.21 -5.80
C ASP A 417 -1.27 11.57 -5.36
N PHE A 418 -1.74 11.69 -4.11
CA PHE A 418 -2.28 12.94 -3.56
C PHE A 418 -1.37 13.58 -2.50
N PHE A 419 -0.11 13.12 -2.40
CA PHE A 419 1.00 13.77 -1.72
C PHE A 419 2.18 13.84 -2.68
N SER A 420 2.01 14.57 -3.78
CA SER A 420 2.89 14.50 -4.97
C SER A 420 4.37 14.78 -4.69
N GLY A 421 4.67 15.58 -3.68
CA GLY A 421 6.05 15.93 -3.32
C GLY A 421 6.84 16.42 -4.54
N SER A 422 7.91 15.69 -4.89
CA SER A 422 8.73 15.95 -6.09
C SER A 422 8.17 15.34 -7.39
N ALA A 423 6.92 14.88 -7.39
CA ALA A 423 6.26 14.21 -8.51
C ALA A 423 6.98 12.93 -9.00
N THR A 424 7.63 12.21 -8.09
CA THR A 424 8.34 10.96 -8.42
C THR A 424 7.42 9.90 -8.99
N THR A 425 6.18 9.83 -8.51
CA THR A 425 5.16 8.91 -9.04
C THR A 425 4.86 9.19 -10.51
N ALA A 426 4.63 10.45 -10.86
CA ALA A 426 4.43 10.86 -12.27
C ALA A 426 5.64 10.49 -13.13
N HIS A 427 6.85 10.79 -12.66
CA HIS A 427 8.10 10.45 -13.37
C HIS A 427 8.23 8.93 -13.60
N ALA A 428 7.97 8.12 -12.59
CA ALA A 428 8.01 6.66 -12.69
C ALA A 428 7.00 6.12 -13.71
N VAL A 429 5.76 6.63 -13.69
CA VAL A 429 4.70 6.25 -14.64
C VAL A 429 5.06 6.64 -16.06
N MET A 430 5.49 7.89 -16.31
CA MET A 430 5.91 8.34 -17.64
C MET A 430 7.03 7.49 -18.22
N GLN A 431 7.99 7.06 -17.39
CA GLN A 431 9.08 6.20 -17.85
C GLN A 431 8.62 4.76 -18.13
N LEU A 432 7.62 4.23 -17.43
CA LEU A 432 7.02 2.94 -17.73
C LEU A 432 6.24 3.03 -19.05
N ASN A 433 5.38 4.04 -19.20
CA ASN A 433 4.61 4.29 -20.43
C ASN A 433 5.51 4.44 -21.66
N ALA A 434 6.68 5.09 -21.53
CA ALA A 434 7.64 5.20 -22.61
C ALA A 434 8.24 3.84 -23.05
N LYS A 435 8.18 2.81 -22.19
CA LYS A 435 8.72 1.47 -22.48
C LYS A 435 7.67 0.52 -23.04
N ASP A 436 6.44 0.57 -22.52
CA ASP A 436 5.38 -0.39 -22.84
C ASP A 436 4.23 0.22 -23.67
N GLY A 437 4.24 1.55 -23.85
CA GLY A 437 3.26 2.30 -24.62
C GLY A 437 1.90 2.42 -23.89
N GLY A 438 1.90 2.39 -22.53
CA GLY A 438 0.72 2.64 -21.70
C GLY A 438 0.34 4.09 -21.63
#